data_84ba919eb4096e7b41b74652aa5fae78
#
_entry.id   84ba919eb4096e7b41b74652aa5fae78
#
_cell.length_a   1.000
_cell.length_b   1.000
_cell.length_c   1.000
_cell.angle_alpha   90.00
_cell.angle_beta   90.00
_cell.angle_gamma   90.00
#
_symmetry.space_group_name_H-M   'P 1'
#
loop_
_entity.id
_entity.type
_entity.pdbx_description
1 polymer ?
#
loop_
_entity_poly.entity_id
_entity_poly.type
_entity_poly.pdbx_seq_one_letter_code
_entity_poly.pdbx_strand_id
1 'polypeptide(L)'
;MDWAEIETIVYSEHDHPENILGPHKVKGGVLIQAFLPDAKTVFVRSKKSGMFIQMSQTDEDGCFAALMESRKIVSYEYVIDYGDGKEYWQKDPYLYGNLIPEQALEDFNAGKAYDIYRYLGAHPVAVKGIGKDVLVDWNPMAASTKRSDMVQGTFFAVWAPNAMRVSVVGDFNQWDGRRHPMCRLGDSGVFGLFIPD
;
A
#
# COMPACT_ATOMS: atom_id res chain seq x y z
N MET A 1 -3.09 -17.28 2.64
CA MET A 1 -4.35 -16.70 2.12
C MET A 1 -5.40 -17.79 2.09
N ASP A 2 -6.56 -17.54 2.67
CA ASP A 2 -7.72 -18.40 2.45
C ASP A 2 -8.26 -18.15 1.03
N TRP A 3 -8.86 -19.17 0.40
CA TRP A 3 -9.42 -19.05 -0.95
C TRP A 3 -10.44 -17.90 -1.05
N ALA A 4 -11.30 -17.75 -0.05
CA ALA A 4 -12.29 -16.67 0.01
C ALA A 4 -11.65 -15.27 0.05
N GLU A 5 -10.52 -15.11 0.75
CA GLU A 5 -9.77 -13.84 0.79
C GLU A 5 -9.16 -13.50 -0.56
N ILE A 6 -8.62 -14.50 -1.28
CA ILE A 6 -8.09 -14.32 -2.63
C ILE A 6 -9.18 -13.83 -3.57
N GLU A 7 -10.35 -14.48 -3.56
CA GLU A 7 -11.48 -14.06 -4.40
C GLU A 7 -11.88 -12.61 -4.16
N THR A 8 -11.94 -12.15 -2.91
CA THR A 8 -12.30 -10.77 -2.60
C THR A 8 -11.29 -9.74 -3.14
N ILE A 9 -10.01 -10.10 -3.22
CA ILE A 9 -8.97 -9.25 -3.85
C ILE A 9 -9.10 -9.30 -5.38
N VAL A 10 -9.19 -10.48 -5.97
CA VAL A 10 -9.29 -10.68 -7.43
C VAL A 10 -10.52 -9.98 -8.01
N TYR A 11 -11.65 -10.07 -7.33
CA TYR A 11 -12.89 -9.38 -7.74
C TYR A 11 -12.99 -7.95 -7.21
N SER A 12 -11.98 -7.48 -6.47
CA SER A 12 -11.93 -6.15 -5.85
C SER A 12 -13.15 -5.87 -4.95
N GLU A 13 -13.59 -6.81 -4.16
CA GLU A 13 -14.75 -6.68 -3.28
C GLU A 13 -14.39 -6.33 -1.82
N HIS A 14 -13.08 -6.18 -1.54
CA HIS A 14 -12.58 -5.89 -0.19
C HIS A 14 -12.41 -4.39 0.04
N ASP A 15 -12.98 -3.85 1.14
CA ASP A 15 -12.83 -2.44 1.55
C ASP A 15 -11.66 -2.21 2.50
N HIS A 16 -11.04 -3.31 2.99
CA HIS A 16 -9.84 -3.33 3.82
C HIS A 16 -8.74 -4.22 3.19
N PRO A 17 -8.25 -3.88 1.99
CA PRO A 17 -7.25 -4.71 1.30
C PRO A 17 -5.96 -4.89 2.12
N GLU A 18 -5.65 -3.96 3.01
CA GLU A 18 -4.52 -4.02 3.94
C GLU A 18 -4.60 -5.16 4.96
N ASN A 19 -5.75 -5.79 5.14
CA ASN A 19 -5.89 -6.98 5.98
C ASN A 19 -5.35 -8.24 5.28
N ILE A 20 -5.23 -8.20 3.95
CA ILE A 20 -4.74 -9.31 3.13
C ILE A 20 -3.41 -8.93 2.48
N LEU A 21 -3.37 -7.79 1.77
CA LEU A 21 -2.18 -7.34 1.06
C LEU A 21 -1.18 -6.65 2.00
N GLY A 22 0.10 -6.73 1.63
CA GLY A 22 1.16 -6.14 2.43
C GLY A 22 1.77 -7.11 3.44
N PRO A 23 2.47 -6.58 4.47
CA PRO A 23 3.21 -7.36 5.43
C PRO A 23 2.39 -7.66 6.70
N HIS A 24 2.27 -8.93 7.07
CA HIS A 24 1.55 -9.40 8.26
C HIS A 24 2.45 -10.17 9.20
N LYS A 25 2.41 -9.86 10.50
CA LYS A 25 3.12 -10.65 11.52
C LYS A 25 2.41 -11.97 11.73
N VAL A 26 3.13 -13.06 11.54
CA VAL A 26 2.63 -14.42 11.75
C VAL A 26 3.60 -15.22 12.63
N LYS A 27 3.16 -16.42 13.06
CA LYS A 27 4.06 -17.36 13.74
C LYS A 27 5.19 -17.78 12.76
N GLY A 28 6.41 -17.43 13.10
CA GLY A 28 7.58 -17.76 12.27
C GLY A 28 8.16 -16.57 11.48
N GLY A 29 7.47 -15.41 11.40
CA GLY A 29 8.03 -14.29 10.67
C GLY A 29 7.04 -13.22 10.26
N VAL A 30 7.29 -12.64 9.09
CA VAL A 30 6.43 -11.68 8.40
C VAL A 30 5.99 -12.30 7.09
N LEU A 31 4.70 -12.58 6.97
CA LEU A 31 4.07 -12.98 5.72
C LEU A 31 3.85 -11.73 4.86
N ILE A 32 4.36 -11.74 3.65
CA ILE A 32 4.19 -10.66 2.68
C ILE A 32 3.30 -11.18 1.57
N GLN A 33 2.21 -10.47 1.29
CA GLN A 33 1.22 -10.86 0.30
C GLN A 33 1.01 -9.71 -0.69
N ALA A 34 0.95 -10.02 -1.98
CA ALA A 34 0.80 -9.07 -3.05
C ALA A 34 -0.14 -9.57 -4.14
N PHE A 35 -0.88 -8.64 -4.76
CA PHE A 35 -1.62 -8.89 -5.99
C PHE A 35 -0.90 -8.18 -7.14
N LEU A 36 -0.26 -8.98 -8.00
CA LEU A 36 0.58 -8.54 -9.10
C LEU A 36 0.18 -9.32 -10.36
N PRO A 37 -0.96 -8.96 -10.97
CA PRO A 37 -1.44 -9.65 -12.17
C PRO A 37 -0.43 -9.55 -13.30
N ASP A 38 -0.37 -10.59 -14.14
CA ASP A 38 0.56 -10.76 -15.26
C ASP A 38 2.03 -11.03 -14.86
N ALA A 39 2.40 -10.92 -13.57
CA ALA A 39 3.75 -11.25 -13.12
C ALA A 39 4.05 -12.75 -13.31
N LYS A 40 5.23 -13.07 -13.82
CA LYS A 40 5.72 -14.45 -13.98
C LYS A 40 6.55 -14.89 -12.79
N THR A 41 7.38 -13.98 -12.27
CA THR A 41 8.21 -14.25 -11.11
C THR A 41 8.29 -12.98 -10.26
N VAL A 42 8.16 -13.14 -8.96
CA VAL A 42 8.22 -12.04 -7.99
C VAL A 42 9.19 -12.40 -6.87
N PHE A 43 10.06 -11.46 -6.53
CA PHE A 43 10.91 -11.54 -5.35
C PHE A 43 10.61 -10.37 -4.42
N VAL A 44 10.73 -10.62 -3.12
CA VAL A 44 10.82 -9.59 -2.08
C VAL A 44 12.29 -9.37 -1.79
N ARG A 45 12.76 -8.12 -1.91
CA ARG A 45 14.10 -7.72 -1.50
C ARG A 45 14.04 -6.91 -0.21
N SER A 46 14.62 -7.42 0.85
CA SER A 46 14.78 -6.67 2.11
C SER A 46 15.78 -5.53 1.94
N LYS A 47 15.39 -4.29 2.19
CA LYS A 47 16.32 -3.13 2.14
C LYS A 47 17.41 -3.20 3.21
N LYS A 48 17.12 -3.82 4.35
CA LYS A 48 18.04 -3.91 5.47
C LYS A 48 19.15 -4.93 5.25
N SER A 49 18.79 -6.15 4.78
CA SER A 49 19.75 -7.26 4.61
C SER A 49 20.22 -7.44 3.18
N GLY A 50 19.52 -6.84 2.20
CA GLY A 50 19.73 -7.08 0.78
C GLY A 50 19.26 -8.47 0.31
N MET A 51 18.67 -9.28 1.18
CA MET A 51 18.25 -10.64 0.89
C MET A 51 17.06 -10.65 -0.06
N PHE A 52 17.09 -11.52 -1.05
CA PHE A 52 15.99 -11.80 -1.98
C PHE A 52 15.27 -13.07 -1.52
N ILE A 53 13.95 -13.01 -1.48
CA ILE A 53 13.06 -14.12 -1.16
C ILE A 53 12.09 -14.25 -2.33
N GLN A 54 12.09 -15.39 -3.01
CA GLN A 54 11.12 -15.66 -4.07
C GLN A 54 9.73 -15.82 -3.46
N MET A 55 8.75 -15.15 -4.05
CA MET A 55 7.35 -15.32 -3.68
C MET A 55 6.76 -16.53 -4.41
N SER A 56 5.92 -17.29 -3.73
CA SER A 56 5.12 -18.33 -4.33
C SER A 56 3.85 -17.74 -4.89
N GLN A 57 3.52 -18.06 -6.13
CA GLN A 57 2.22 -17.74 -6.69
C GLN A 57 1.17 -18.61 -6.01
N THR A 58 0.15 -18.00 -5.42
CA THR A 58 -0.91 -18.67 -4.67
C THR A 58 -2.20 -18.78 -5.46
N ASP A 59 -2.31 -17.99 -6.54
CA ASP A 59 -3.47 -17.98 -7.44
C ASP A 59 -3.06 -17.57 -8.86
N GLU A 60 -3.75 -18.09 -9.87
CA GLU A 60 -3.45 -17.84 -11.29
C GLU A 60 -3.71 -16.38 -11.72
N ASP A 61 -4.57 -15.65 -11.01
CA ASP A 61 -4.88 -14.25 -11.28
C ASP A 61 -3.78 -13.29 -10.81
N GLY A 62 -2.74 -13.77 -10.12
CA GLY A 62 -1.56 -12.99 -9.76
C GLY A 62 -1.43 -12.68 -8.28
N CYS A 63 -1.98 -13.51 -7.40
CA CYS A 63 -1.69 -13.45 -5.98
C CYS A 63 -0.37 -14.14 -5.66
N PHE A 64 0.49 -13.46 -4.89
CA PHE A 64 1.80 -13.94 -4.48
C PHE A 64 1.98 -13.84 -2.97
N ALA A 65 2.70 -14.79 -2.38
CA ALA A 65 3.02 -14.78 -0.96
C ALA A 65 4.46 -15.23 -0.69
N ALA A 66 5.10 -14.62 0.32
CA ALA A 66 6.40 -15.05 0.83
C ALA A 66 6.45 -14.89 2.35
N LEU A 67 7.13 -15.80 3.02
CA LEU A 67 7.46 -15.70 4.44
C LEU A 67 8.89 -15.18 4.62
N MET A 68 9.01 -14.00 5.19
CA MET A 68 10.30 -13.45 5.59
C MET A 68 10.57 -13.81 7.05
N GLU A 69 11.69 -14.49 7.33
CA GLU A 69 12.14 -14.81 8.68
C GLU A 69 12.63 -13.54 9.39
N SER A 70 11.70 -12.77 9.94
CA SER A 70 11.96 -11.53 10.66
C SER A 70 11.01 -11.36 11.83
N ARG A 71 11.52 -10.90 12.97
CA ARG A 71 10.70 -10.58 14.15
C ARG A 71 9.91 -9.29 14.00
N LYS A 72 10.29 -8.43 13.05
CA LYS A 72 9.68 -7.12 12.80
C LYS A 72 9.45 -6.94 11.31
N ILE A 73 8.39 -6.22 10.97
CA ILE A 73 8.21 -5.70 9.62
C ILE A 73 9.40 -4.78 9.33
N VAL A 74 10.03 -4.97 8.18
CA VAL A 74 11.17 -4.17 7.69
C VAL A 74 10.83 -3.63 6.31
N SER A 75 11.50 -2.56 5.90
CA SER A 75 11.32 -2.02 4.55
C SER A 75 11.83 -3.00 3.50
N TYR A 76 11.04 -3.21 2.47
CA TYR A 76 11.33 -4.07 1.33
C TYR A 76 10.79 -3.48 0.02
N GLU A 77 11.16 -4.10 -1.07
CA GLU A 77 10.68 -3.81 -2.43
C GLU A 77 10.36 -5.11 -3.13
N TYR A 78 9.42 -5.07 -4.06
CA TYR A 78 9.17 -6.14 -5.02
C TYR A 78 10.13 -6.01 -6.19
N VAL A 79 10.63 -7.14 -6.67
CA VAL A 79 11.35 -7.26 -7.95
C VAL A 79 10.55 -8.22 -8.81
N ILE A 80 9.97 -7.70 -9.88
CA ILE A 80 8.94 -8.34 -10.68
C ILE A 80 9.48 -8.59 -12.08
N ASP A 81 9.32 -9.81 -12.58
CA ASP A 81 9.52 -10.17 -13.98
C ASP A 81 8.17 -10.51 -14.62
N TYR A 82 7.83 -9.79 -15.67
CA TYR A 82 6.63 -10.05 -16.49
C TYR A 82 6.89 -10.97 -17.68
N GLY A 83 8.11 -11.56 -17.79
CA GLY A 83 8.51 -12.46 -18.88
C GLY A 83 9.08 -11.74 -20.09
N ASP A 84 9.39 -10.45 -19.99
CA ASP A 84 10.06 -9.65 -21.02
C ASP A 84 11.58 -9.54 -20.85
N GLY A 85 12.13 -10.24 -19.84
CA GLY A 85 13.54 -10.25 -19.49
C GLY A 85 14.03 -9.00 -18.77
N LYS A 86 13.12 -8.18 -18.26
CA LYS A 86 13.42 -6.99 -17.47
C LYS A 86 12.95 -7.15 -16.02
N GLU A 87 13.69 -6.53 -15.11
CA GLU A 87 13.31 -6.43 -13.71
C GLU A 87 12.59 -5.10 -13.46
N TYR A 88 11.39 -5.18 -12.89
CA TYR A 88 10.59 -4.03 -12.46
C TYR A 88 10.63 -3.93 -10.95
N TRP A 89 11.08 -2.80 -10.44
CA TRP A 89 11.20 -2.54 -9.01
C TRP A 89 10.01 -1.74 -8.53
N GLN A 90 9.29 -2.25 -7.55
CA GLN A 90 8.08 -1.63 -7.03
C GLN A 90 8.08 -1.64 -5.50
N LYS A 91 7.74 -0.52 -4.88
CA LYS A 91 7.50 -0.45 -3.44
C LYS A 91 6.07 -0.88 -3.14
N ASP A 92 5.85 -1.47 -1.97
CA ASP A 92 4.53 -1.91 -1.54
C ASP A 92 3.72 -0.74 -0.96
N PRO A 93 2.56 -0.39 -1.54
CA PRO A 93 1.68 0.65 -1.01
C PRO A 93 1.20 0.37 0.41
N TYR A 94 0.95 -0.90 0.75
CA TYR A 94 0.40 -1.32 2.04
C TYR A 94 1.44 -1.36 3.17
N LEU A 95 2.70 -1.09 2.86
CA LEU A 95 3.77 -1.02 3.86
C LEU A 95 3.66 0.23 4.76
N TYR A 96 2.99 1.30 4.30
CA TYR A 96 3.02 2.62 4.94
C TYR A 96 1.79 2.94 5.80
N GLY A 97 0.70 2.18 5.68
CA GLY A 97 -0.54 2.39 6.42
C GLY A 97 -1.28 3.69 6.06
N ASN A 98 -2.16 4.13 6.95
CA ASN A 98 -2.88 5.39 6.78
C ASN A 98 -1.98 6.59 7.14
N LEU A 99 -2.02 7.63 6.29
CA LEU A 99 -1.24 8.86 6.50
C LEU A 99 -2.05 9.99 7.14
N ILE A 100 -3.38 9.92 7.15
CA ILE A 100 -4.23 10.95 7.78
C ILE A 100 -4.18 10.75 9.30
N PRO A 101 -3.89 11.78 10.09
CA PRO A 101 -3.96 11.69 11.54
C PRO A 101 -5.36 11.25 12.02
N GLU A 102 -5.41 10.34 12.99
CA GLU A 102 -6.67 9.81 13.54
C GLU A 102 -7.59 10.95 14.04
N GLN A 103 -7.02 11.94 14.73
CA GLN A 103 -7.77 13.11 15.20
C GLN A 103 -8.43 13.90 14.05
N ALA A 104 -7.79 13.98 12.87
CA ALA A 104 -8.38 14.67 11.72
C ALA A 104 -9.60 13.92 11.17
N LEU A 105 -9.58 12.60 11.20
CA LEU A 105 -10.74 11.77 10.83
C LEU A 105 -11.87 11.86 11.86
N GLU A 106 -11.54 11.89 13.16
CA GLU A 106 -12.51 12.10 14.24
C GLU A 106 -13.20 13.47 14.12
N ASP A 107 -12.41 14.53 13.93
CA ASP A 107 -12.93 15.88 13.73
C ASP A 107 -13.79 16.00 12.45
N PHE A 108 -13.42 15.27 11.39
CA PHE A 108 -14.21 15.19 10.18
C PHE A 108 -15.58 14.54 10.43
N ASN A 109 -15.61 13.41 11.11
CA ASN A 109 -16.85 12.71 11.48
C ASN A 109 -17.75 13.57 12.40
N ALA A 110 -17.14 14.38 13.26
CA ALA A 110 -17.84 15.30 14.14
C ALA A 110 -18.29 16.61 13.43
N GLY A 111 -18.02 16.77 12.12
CA GLY A 111 -18.33 17.97 11.36
C GLY A 111 -17.50 19.20 11.75
N LYS A 112 -16.34 19.02 12.33
CA LYS A 112 -15.44 20.08 12.83
C LYS A 112 -14.20 20.31 11.96
N ALA A 113 -13.88 19.42 11.03
CA ALA A 113 -12.69 19.49 10.19
C ALA A 113 -12.90 20.41 8.98
N TYR A 114 -12.82 21.71 9.17
CA TYR A 114 -12.93 22.71 8.09
C TYR A 114 -11.76 22.66 7.09
N ASP A 115 -10.66 22.05 7.46
CA ASP A 115 -9.46 21.94 6.65
C ASP A 115 -9.15 20.54 6.13
N ILE A 116 -10.16 19.65 6.10
CA ILE A 116 -10.01 18.28 5.62
C ILE A 116 -9.48 18.19 4.18
N TYR A 117 -9.67 19.25 3.38
CA TYR A 117 -9.12 19.37 2.02
C TYR A 117 -7.59 19.23 1.96
N ARG A 118 -6.89 19.39 3.09
CA ARG A 118 -5.44 19.15 3.19
C ARG A 118 -5.08 17.68 3.03
N TYR A 119 -6.03 16.80 3.26
CA TYR A 119 -5.84 15.36 3.19
C TYR A 119 -6.61 14.72 2.04
N LEU A 120 -7.84 15.22 1.73
CA LEU A 120 -8.66 14.70 0.64
C LEU A 120 -8.13 15.20 -0.71
N GLY A 121 -8.09 14.28 -1.68
CA GLY A 121 -7.56 14.52 -3.02
C GLY A 121 -6.34 13.67 -3.31
N ALA A 122 -5.46 14.17 -4.16
CA ALA A 122 -4.17 13.56 -4.52
C ALA A 122 -3.05 14.51 -4.10
N HIS A 123 -2.27 14.11 -3.09
CA HIS A 123 -1.23 14.95 -2.50
C HIS A 123 0.14 14.29 -2.68
N PRO A 124 1.09 14.95 -3.40
CA PRO A 124 2.48 14.53 -3.35
C PRO A 124 2.99 14.66 -1.90
N VAL A 125 3.54 13.58 -1.35
CA VAL A 125 4.04 13.54 0.02
C VAL A 125 5.37 12.80 0.08
N ALA A 126 6.11 13.01 1.16
CA ALA A 126 7.28 12.21 1.47
C ALA A 126 7.10 11.55 2.84
N VAL A 127 7.41 10.26 2.93
CA VAL A 127 7.12 9.42 4.09
C VAL A 127 8.41 8.80 4.63
N LYS A 128 8.61 8.88 5.95
CA LYS A 128 9.68 8.17 6.65
C LYS A 128 9.08 7.21 7.66
N GLY A 129 9.57 5.99 7.66
CA GLY A 129 9.04 4.90 8.51
C GLY A 129 8.10 3.99 7.74
N ILE A 130 7.49 3.05 8.47
CA ILE A 130 6.58 2.02 7.94
C ILE A 130 5.47 1.72 8.95
N GLY A 131 4.35 1.20 8.48
CA GLY A 131 3.22 0.84 9.33
C GLY A 131 2.53 2.05 9.94
N LYS A 132 2.30 2.02 11.26
CA LYS A 132 1.61 3.09 12.00
C LYS A 132 2.52 4.23 12.46
N ASP A 133 3.84 3.99 12.48
CA ASP A 133 4.83 4.95 12.99
C ASP A 133 5.49 5.72 11.84
N VAL A 134 4.67 6.28 10.94
CA VAL A 134 5.15 7.05 9.79
C VAL A 134 5.18 8.54 10.11
N LEU A 135 6.28 9.21 9.71
CA LEU A 135 6.35 10.67 9.63
C LEU A 135 6.02 11.09 8.21
N VAL A 136 5.08 12.00 8.04
CA VAL A 136 4.61 12.48 6.74
C VAL A 136 5.00 13.93 6.54
N ASP A 137 5.69 14.21 5.44
CA ASP A 137 5.90 15.58 4.95
C ASP A 137 4.85 15.84 3.86
N TRP A 138 3.85 16.64 4.19
CA TRP A 138 2.76 17.03 3.30
C TRP A 138 3.12 18.15 2.31
N ASN A 139 4.34 18.68 2.37
CA ASN A 139 4.82 19.70 1.44
C ASN A 139 6.20 19.34 0.87
N PRO A 140 6.33 18.25 0.10
CA PRO A 140 7.61 17.77 -0.41
C PRO A 140 8.26 18.71 -1.43
N MET A 141 7.51 19.69 -1.98
CA MET A 141 8.02 20.69 -2.93
C MET A 141 8.74 21.86 -2.22
N ALA A 142 8.55 22.02 -0.90
CA ALA A 142 9.30 23.02 -0.14
C ALA A 142 10.77 22.59 -0.01
N ALA A 143 11.70 23.45 -0.38
CA ALA A 143 13.14 23.19 -0.37
C ALA A 143 13.66 22.83 1.03
N SER A 144 13.75 21.56 1.36
CA SER A 144 14.34 21.03 2.58
C SER A 144 15.38 19.97 2.23
N THR A 145 16.61 20.17 2.70
CA THR A 145 17.78 19.32 2.42
C THR A 145 17.84 18.00 3.19
N LYS A 146 16.83 17.67 4.01
CA LYS A 146 16.84 16.50 4.90
C LYS A 146 15.96 15.30 4.44
N ARG A 147 15.69 15.18 3.15
CA ARG A 147 14.74 14.18 2.61
C ARG A 147 15.37 12.93 1.99
N SER A 148 16.68 12.78 2.04
CA SER A 148 17.38 11.65 1.41
C SER A 148 17.01 10.26 1.95
N ASP A 149 16.34 10.21 3.11
CA ASP A 149 15.90 8.99 3.78
C ASP A 149 14.37 8.82 3.79
N MET A 150 13.64 9.68 3.05
CA MET A 150 12.19 9.61 2.91
C MET A 150 11.80 8.97 1.57
N VAL A 151 10.70 8.26 1.55
CA VAL A 151 10.07 7.70 0.35
C VAL A 151 9.08 8.73 -0.19
N GLN A 152 9.29 9.16 -1.42
CA GLN A 152 8.35 10.03 -2.13
C GLN A 152 7.23 9.21 -2.74
N GLY A 153 6.10 9.86 -2.98
CA GLY A 153 4.94 9.27 -3.63
C GLY A 153 3.73 10.17 -3.54
N THR A 154 2.58 9.64 -3.92
CA THR A 154 1.31 10.37 -3.87
C THR A 154 0.35 9.68 -2.91
N PHE A 155 -0.18 10.43 -1.96
CA PHE A 155 -1.30 9.98 -1.12
C PHE A 155 -2.62 10.37 -1.77
N PHE A 156 -3.46 9.38 -2.01
CA PHE A 156 -4.81 9.55 -2.52
C PHE A 156 -5.81 9.34 -1.39
N ALA A 157 -6.75 10.25 -1.25
CA ALA A 157 -7.85 10.11 -0.29
C ALA A 157 -9.15 10.68 -0.85
N VAL A 158 -10.26 9.97 -0.62
CA VAL A 158 -11.58 10.38 -1.05
C VAL A 158 -12.63 10.04 0.00
N TRP A 159 -13.58 10.94 0.22
CA TRP A 159 -14.75 10.66 1.03
C TRP A 159 -15.85 10.04 0.17
N ALA A 160 -16.15 8.79 0.43
CA ALA A 160 -17.10 7.97 -0.30
C ALA A 160 -17.87 7.04 0.66
N PRO A 161 -18.67 7.59 1.60
CA PRO A 161 -19.24 6.82 2.72
C PRO A 161 -20.15 5.66 2.29
N ASN A 162 -20.75 5.75 1.10
CA ASN A 162 -21.66 4.74 0.56
C ASN A 162 -20.96 3.77 -0.42
N ALA A 163 -19.66 3.96 -0.69
CA ALA A 163 -18.91 3.06 -1.54
C ALA A 163 -18.58 1.77 -0.80
N MET A 164 -18.76 0.65 -1.46
CA MET A 164 -18.28 -0.65 -0.97
C MET A 164 -16.76 -0.76 -1.12
N ARG A 165 -16.20 -0.15 -2.18
CA ARG A 165 -14.77 -0.14 -2.52
C ARG A 165 -14.42 1.10 -3.32
N VAL A 166 -13.16 1.48 -3.26
CA VAL A 166 -12.56 2.55 -4.07
C VAL A 166 -11.18 2.09 -4.52
N SER A 167 -10.77 2.45 -5.73
CA SER A 167 -9.43 2.12 -6.25
C SER A 167 -8.84 3.32 -6.98
N VAL A 168 -7.52 3.44 -6.91
CA VAL A 168 -6.78 4.40 -7.73
C VAL A 168 -6.48 3.76 -9.07
N VAL A 169 -6.78 4.47 -10.16
CA VAL A 169 -6.52 4.02 -11.53
C VAL A 169 -5.82 5.09 -12.35
N GLY A 170 -4.99 4.66 -13.28
CA GLY A 170 -4.25 5.52 -14.19
C GLY A 170 -3.33 4.72 -15.12
N ASP A 171 -2.56 5.41 -15.95
CA ASP A 171 -1.63 4.75 -16.88
C ASP A 171 -0.58 3.90 -16.16
N PHE A 172 -0.17 4.32 -14.95
CA PHE A 172 0.81 3.64 -14.12
C PHE A 172 0.38 2.23 -13.65
N ASN A 173 -0.90 1.92 -13.68
CA ASN A 173 -1.45 0.61 -13.33
C ASN A 173 -2.38 0.03 -14.40
N GLN A 174 -2.25 0.53 -15.65
CA GLN A 174 -3.01 0.08 -16.82
C GLN A 174 -4.53 0.20 -16.65
N TRP A 175 -4.97 1.15 -15.81
CA TRP A 175 -6.37 1.39 -15.46
C TRP A 175 -7.06 0.18 -14.79
N ASP A 176 -6.26 -0.76 -14.26
CA ASP A 176 -6.77 -1.91 -13.50
C ASP A 176 -6.94 -1.56 -12.03
N GLY A 177 -8.19 -1.35 -11.61
CA GLY A 177 -8.53 -0.99 -10.22
C GLY A 177 -8.21 -2.08 -9.19
N ARG A 178 -7.91 -3.31 -9.61
CA ARG A 178 -7.49 -4.39 -8.72
C ARG A 178 -6.08 -4.22 -8.19
N ARG A 179 -5.25 -3.43 -8.88
CA ARG A 179 -3.82 -3.23 -8.52
C ARG A 179 -3.62 -2.29 -7.34
N HIS A 180 -4.53 -1.31 -7.17
CA HIS A 180 -4.40 -0.29 -6.13
C HIS A 180 -5.74 -0.02 -5.43
N PRO A 181 -6.36 -1.03 -4.80
CA PRO A 181 -7.52 -0.82 -3.96
C PRO A 181 -7.15 0.03 -2.74
N MET A 182 -7.99 1.02 -2.43
CA MET A 182 -7.81 1.93 -1.30
C MET A 182 -8.36 1.31 -0.02
N CYS A 183 -7.72 1.65 1.10
CA CYS A 183 -8.11 1.19 2.43
C CYS A 183 -9.19 2.10 3.00
N ARG A 184 -10.25 1.54 3.56
CA ARG A 184 -11.26 2.28 4.31
C ARG A 184 -10.69 2.72 5.66
N LEU A 185 -10.77 4.01 5.96
CA LEU A 185 -10.17 4.60 7.16
C LEU A 185 -11.19 4.67 8.31
N GLY A 186 -11.35 3.55 9.02
CA GLY A 186 -12.30 3.40 10.10
C GLY A 186 -13.74 3.68 9.64
N ASP A 187 -14.55 4.32 10.49
CA ASP A 187 -15.95 4.67 10.22
C ASP A 187 -16.13 6.04 9.55
N SER A 188 -15.03 6.68 9.11
CA SER A 188 -15.07 8.04 8.54
C SER A 188 -15.74 8.12 7.18
N GLY A 189 -15.89 7.00 6.48
CA GLY A 189 -16.28 6.96 5.08
C GLY A 189 -15.21 7.48 4.12
N VAL A 190 -14.00 7.76 4.63
CA VAL A 190 -12.83 8.12 3.83
C VAL A 190 -12.09 6.85 3.42
N PHE A 191 -11.68 6.79 2.15
CA PHE A 191 -10.74 5.80 1.64
C PHE A 191 -9.40 6.47 1.36
N GLY A 192 -8.30 5.81 1.70
CA GLY A 192 -6.95 6.34 1.52
C GLY A 192 -5.96 5.29 1.04
N LEU A 193 -4.98 5.71 0.24
CA LEU A 193 -3.84 4.88 -0.18
C LEU A 193 -2.64 5.76 -0.50
N PHE A 194 -1.47 5.41 0.01
CA PHE A 194 -0.20 5.99 -0.40
C PHE A 194 0.41 5.11 -1.48
N ILE A 195 0.66 5.69 -2.65
CA ILE A 195 1.36 5.02 -3.76
C ILE A 195 2.76 5.63 -3.83
N PRO A 196 3.79 4.88 -3.41
CA PRO A 196 5.19 5.34 -3.49
C PRO A 196 5.69 5.31 -4.94
N ASP A 197 6.60 6.26 -5.27
CA ASP A 197 7.30 6.35 -6.55
C ASP A 197 8.32 5.22 -6.72
#